data_0ce70a83c59beb80792c5d887c49dc85
#
_entry.id   0ce70a83c59beb80792c5d887c49dc85
#
_cell.length_a   1.000
_cell.length_b   1.000
_cell.length_c   1.000
_cell.angle_alpha   90.00
_cell.angle_beta   90.00
_cell.angle_gamma   90.00
#
_symmetry.space_group_name_H-M   'P 1'
#
loop_
_entity.id
_entity.type
_entity.pdbx_description
1 polymer ?
#
loop_
_entity_poly.entity_id
_entity_poly.type
_entity_poly.pdbx_seq_one_letter_code
_entity_poly.pdbx_strand_id
1 'polypeptide(L)'
;NIIDYHCWNENVELMIQSLIRKNVLAIIGAECSDPAVIMANTSSKANIPIISYGANAAELSNKKKFPYFLRVITPSEKYEKYLLDLASNYGANKIAFFHTTDSWGEGAALVVKDAAKKENINIVKTFSFPRDASQEHIDSLVNELKETDLKHIFLTSPTPDTVRFFKAINKYGFNDPEYYIYASEMILNNTPLDALEGAIGYFSPVAGISDSKKLDYYIETYEELTGLTADFNSANFIYSVLSYDQVILVSEAIKSTKKKNLEVTSENVMSQLRLANFQGASGEISFENGSNDRLNMPVKIMKFLGKNDKGQMSFIPIASTDAVTGYLKIITK
;
A
#
# COMPACT_ATOMS: atom_id res chain seq x y z
N ASN A 1 16.79 -12.94 14.10
CA ASN A 1 15.87 -12.44 15.12
C ASN A 1 14.55 -12.08 14.44
N ILE A 2 13.46 -12.67 14.87
CA ILE A 2 12.09 -12.37 14.40
C ILE A 2 11.37 -11.73 15.59
N ILE A 3 10.66 -10.62 15.32
CA ILE A 3 9.84 -9.92 16.30
C ILE A 3 8.47 -9.68 15.65
N ASP A 4 7.41 -10.14 16.29
CA ASP A 4 6.04 -9.85 15.90
C ASP A 4 5.54 -8.62 16.67
N TYR A 5 5.01 -7.63 15.95
CA TYR A 5 4.51 -6.37 16.52
C TYR A 5 3.01 -6.15 16.23
N HIS A 6 2.35 -7.10 15.51
CA HIS A 6 0.92 -7.10 15.20
C HIS A 6 0.35 -5.75 14.68
N CYS A 7 1.17 -4.92 14.04
CA CYS A 7 0.82 -3.55 13.60
C CYS A 7 0.37 -2.59 14.73
N TRP A 8 0.65 -2.90 15.98
CA TRP A 8 0.39 -2.00 17.10
C TRP A 8 1.60 -1.11 17.40
N ASN A 9 1.36 0.11 17.84
CA ASN A 9 2.43 1.05 18.19
C ASN A 9 3.06 0.76 19.56
N GLU A 10 2.38 -0.03 20.39
CA GLU A 10 2.86 -0.36 21.73
C GLU A 10 4.17 -1.16 21.67
N ASN A 11 5.15 -0.72 22.43
CA ASN A 11 6.47 -1.34 22.56
C ASN A 11 7.33 -1.40 21.28
N VAL A 12 6.89 -0.86 20.13
CA VAL A 12 7.64 -0.88 18.88
C VAL A 12 9.04 -0.29 19.02
N GLU A 13 9.16 0.84 19.73
CA GLU A 13 10.46 1.47 19.98
C GLU A 13 11.39 0.57 20.78
N LEU A 14 10.88 -0.10 21.83
CA LEU A 14 11.66 -1.05 22.63
C LEU A 14 12.11 -2.27 21.83
N MET A 15 11.25 -2.75 20.93
CA MET A 15 11.56 -3.86 20.02
C MET A 15 12.71 -3.49 19.09
N ILE A 16 12.66 -2.33 18.44
CA ILE A 16 13.73 -1.84 17.56
C ILE A 16 15.02 -1.61 18.35
N GLN A 17 14.96 -1.00 19.51
CA GLN A 17 16.12 -0.84 20.38
C GLN A 17 16.76 -2.18 20.78
N SER A 18 15.95 -3.24 20.93
CA SER A 18 16.48 -4.59 21.20
C SER A 18 17.27 -5.16 20.02
N LEU A 19 16.84 -4.89 18.77
CA LEU A 19 17.58 -5.27 17.56
C LEU A 19 18.87 -4.44 17.41
N ILE A 20 18.80 -3.14 17.69
CA ILE A 20 19.96 -2.24 17.67
C ILE A 20 21.05 -2.75 18.62
N ARG A 21 20.68 -3.11 19.88
CA ARG A 21 21.61 -3.68 20.86
C ARG A 21 22.27 -5.00 20.42
N LYS A 22 21.66 -5.71 19.49
CA LYS A 22 22.21 -6.95 18.90
C LYS A 22 23.12 -6.68 17.70
N ASN A 23 23.42 -5.43 17.39
CA ASN A 23 24.27 -5.02 16.26
C ASN A 23 23.85 -5.63 14.91
N VAL A 24 22.53 -5.60 14.62
CA VAL A 24 22.03 -6.08 13.33
C VAL A 24 22.49 -5.15 12.20
N LEU A 25 22.78 -5.69 11.03
CA LEU A 25 23.22 -4.92 9.85
C LEU A 25 22.08 -4.15 9.19
N ALA A 26 20.88 -4.72 9.21
CA ALA A 26 19.66 -4.13 8.67
C ALA A 26 18.44 -4.74 9.34
N ILE A 27 17.33 -4.04 9.30
CA ILE A 27 16.03 -4.49 9.78
C ILE A 27 15.12 -4.67 8.56
N ILE A 28 14.47 -5.82 8.43
CA ILE A 28 13.52 -6.17 7.40
C ILE A 28 12.11 -6.11 8.01
N GLY A 29 11.23 -5.30 7.46
CA GLY A 29 9.91 -4.92 7.98
C GLY A 29 9.80 -3.40 7.84
N ALA A 30 8.78 -2.72 8.20
CA ALA A 30 7.51 -3.06 8.77
C ALA A 30 6.43 -3.21 7.67
N GLU A 31 5.24 -3.67 8.05
CA GLU A 31 4.08 -3.66 7.15
C GLU A 31 3.28 -2.35 7.32
N CYS A 32 2.89 -2.02 8.54
CA CYS A 32 2.01 -0.91 8.84
C CYS A 32 2.75 0.42 9.01
N SER A 33 2.13 1.50 8.55
CA SER A 33 2.77 2.82 8.44
C SER A 33 3.09 3.46 9.79
N ASP A 34 2.17 3.45 10.77
CA ASP A 34 2.39 4.05 12.07
C ASP A 34 3.60 3.44 12.81
N PRO A 35 3.67 2.10 12.99
CA PRO A 35 4.87 1.48 13.55
C PRO A 35 6.12 1.76 12.71
N ALA A 36 6.00 1.78 11.37
CA ALA A 36 7.14 2.05 10.49
C ALA A 36 7.73 3.44 10.71
N VAL A 37 6.92 4.45 11.00
CA VAL A 37 7.39 5.81 11.34
C VAL A 37 8.24 5.79 12.60
N ILE A 38 7.78 5.10 13.65
CA ILE A 38 8.54 4.92 14.90
C ILE A 38 9.84 4.16 14.65
N MET A 39 9.75 3.03 13.92
CA MET A 39 10.89 2.19 13.57
C MET A 39 11.91 2.97 12.74
N ALA A 40 11.49 3.70 11.71
CA ALA A 40 12.35 4.49 10.84
C ALA A 40 13.06 5.63 11.60
N ASN A 41 12.37 6.28 12.53
CA ASN A 41 12.96 7.32 13.35
C ASN A 41 14.03 6.74 14.31
N THR A 42 13.73 5.63 14.97
CA THR A 42 14.64 5.00 15.93
C THR A 42 15.84 4.38 15.25
N SER A 43 15.64 3.66 14.12
CA SER A 43 16.73 3.06 13.34
C SER A 43 17.63 4.10 12.68
N SER A 44 17.06 5.23 12.20
CA SER A 44 17.84 6.32 11.63
C SER A 44 18.79 6.96 12.63
N LYS A 45 18.39 7.11 13.89
CA LYS A 45 19.28 7.60 14.97
C LYS A 45 20.44 6.64 15.27
N ALA A 46 20.26 5.36 14.98
CA ALA A 46 21.27 4.33 15.19
C ALA A 46 22.07 4.01 13.92
N ASN A 47 21.82 4.67 12.79
CA ASN A 47 22.41 4.41 11.49
C ASN A 47 22.19 2.96 10.99
N ILE A 48 21.06 2.34 11.31
CA ILE A 48 20.70 0.99 10.88
C ILE A 48 19.63 1.06 9.82
N PRO A 49 19.86 0.50 8.61
CA PRO A 49 18.85 0.45 7.56
C PRO A 49 17.60 -0.31 7.98
N ILE A 50 16.43 0.23 7.66
CA ILE A 50 15.16 -0.48 7.71
C ILE A 50 14.51 -0.47 6.32
N ILE A 51 14.06 -1.63 5.87
CA ILE A 51 13.44 -1.82 4.56
C ILE A 51 12.02 -2.32 4.77
N SER A 52 11.02 -1.57 4.29
CA SER A 52 9.61 -1.93 4.39
C SER A 52 9.06 -2.55 3.11
N TYR A 53 8.17 -3.53 3.25
CA TYR A 53 7.43 -4.14 2.16
C TYR A 53 5.96 -3.66 2.07
N GLY A 54 5.43 -3.04 3.13
CA GLY A 54 4.01 -2.69 3.22
C GLY A 54 3.73 -1.25 3.66
N ALA A 55 4.62 -0.59 4.44
CA ALA A 55 4.40 0.76 4.94
C ALA A 55 4.47 1.80 3.82
N ASN A 56 3.32 2.27 3.36
CA ASN A 56 3.20 3.14 2.20
C ASN A 56 2.78 4.60 2.52
N ALA A 57 2.69 5.01 3.80
CA ALA A 57 2.37 6.40 4.15
C ALA A 57 3.33 7.41 3.48
N ALA A 58 2.75 8.53 3.03
CA ALA A 58 3.44 9.58 2.29
C ALA A 58 4.66 10.16 3.02
N GLU A 59 4.57 10.36 4.33
CA GLU A 59 5.66 10.96 5.13
C GLU A 59 6.95 10.12 5.11
N LEU A 60 6.87 8.80 4.91
CA LEU A 60 8.02 7.90 4.85
C LEU A 60 8.92 8.13 3.62
N SER A 61 8.43 8.82 2.59
CA SER A 61 9.23 9.26 1.44
C SER A 61 10.32 10.28 1.81
N ASN A 62 10.18 10.94 2.97
CA ASN A 62 11.09 12.01 3.38
C ASN A 62 12.46 11.48 3.84
N LYS A 63 13.40 11.42 2.89
CA LYS A 63 14.79 10.99 3.14
C LYS A 63 15.53 11.83 4.18
N LYS A 64 15.19 13.12 4.32
CA LYS A 64 15.83 13.98 5.33
C LYS A 64 15.37 13.62 6.74
N LYS A 65 14.09 13.25 6.89
CA LYS A 65 13.51 12.82 8.16
C LYS A 65 13.91 11.38 8.51
N PHE A 66 13.93 10.50 7.52
CA PHE A 66 14.21 9.07 7.68
C PHE A 66 15.36 8.60 6.78
N PRO A 67 16.62 9.04 7.05
CA PRO A 67 17.75 8.78 6.16
C PRO A 67 18.16 7.30 6.04
N TYR A 68 17.71 6.44 6.97
CA TYR A 68 17.98 5.00 6.97
C TYR A 68 16.74 4.14 6.68
N PHE A 69 15.69 4.74 6.15
CA PHE A 69 14.49 4.02 5.68
C PHE A 69 14.51 3.85 4.15
N LEU A 70 14.01 2.70 3.68
CA LEU A 70 13.67 2.41 2.29
C LEU A 70 12.41 1.56 2.24
N ARG A 71 11.70 1.57 1.12
CA ARG A 71 10.57 0.68 0.89
C ARG A 71 10.55 0.11 -0.52
N VAL A 72 10.11 -1.14 -0.64
CA VAL A 72 9.94 -1.83 -1.93
C VAL A 72 8.52 -1.75 -2.47
N ILE A 73 7.58 -1.22 -1.68
CA ILE A 73 6.19 -0.95 -2.08
C ILE A 73 6.04 0.47 -2.64
N THR A 74 5.02 0.66 -3.48
CA THR A 74 4.61 1.98 -3.98
C THR A 74 4.10 2.86 -2.84
N PRO A 75 4.51 4.13 -2.73
CA PRO A 75 3.92 5.06 -1.78
C PRO A 75 2.45 5.34 -2.07
N SER A 76 1.64 5.54 -1.01
CA SER A 76 0.19 5.79 -1.12
C SER A 76 -0.15 6.99 -2.01
N GLU A 77 0.74 7.98 -2.07
CA GLU A 77 0.60 9.15 -2.96
C GLU A 77 0.34 8.76 -4.43
N LYS A 78 1.01 7.72 -4.91
CA LYS A 78 0.82 7.24 -6.28
C LYS A 78 -0.54 6.54 -6.42
N TYR A 79 -0.96 5.78 -5.41
CA TYR A 79 -2.26 5.10 -5.43
C TYR A 79 -3.42 6.09 -5.46
N GLU A 80 -3.42 7.06 -4.55
CA GLU A 80 -4.47 8.08 -4.48
C GLU A 80 -4.54 8.91 -5.76
N LYS A 81 -3.37 9.29 -6.31
CA LYS A 81 -3.31 9.99 -7.59
C LYS A 81 -3.96 9.18 -8.71
N TYR A 82 -3.60 7.89 -8.84
CA TYR A 82 -4.15 7.07 -9.92
C TYR A 82 -5.66 6.81 -9.78
N LEU A 83 -6.17 6.72 -8.55
CA LEU A 83 -7.61 6.65 -8.32
C LEU A 83 -8.31 7.95 -8.73
N LEU A 84 -7.72 9.10 -8.48
CA LEU A 84 -8.26 10.39 -8.93
C LEU A 84 -8.17 10.55 -10.45
N ASP A 85 -7.06 10.14 -11.09
CA ASP A 85 -6.95 10.10 -12.55
C ASP A 85 -8.05 9.22 -13.16
N LEU A 86 -8.34 8.06 -12.54
CA LEU A 86 -9.44 7.19 -12.97
C LEU A 86 -10.79 7.86 -12.77
N ALA A 87 -11.04 8.47 -11.62
CA ALA A 87 -12.29 9.16 -11.33
C ALA A 87 -12.54 10.31 -12.30
N SER A 88 -11.52 11.09 -12.64
CA SER A 88 -11.58 12.13 -13.67
C SER A 88 -12.01 11.55 -15.02
N ASN A 89 -11.48 10.40 -15.42
CA ASN A 89 -11.87 9.68 -16.64
C ASN A 89 -13.34 9.18 -16.60
N TYR A 90 -13.90 8.94 -15.41
CA TYR A 90 -15.33 8.61 -15.21
C TYR A 90 -16.19 9.85 -14.96
N GLY A 91 -15.66 11.07 -15.23
CA GLY A 91 -16.41 12.32 -15.18
C GLY A 91 -16.56 12.92 -13.79
N ALA A 92 -15.77 12.49 -12.80
CA ALA A 92 -15.78 13.08 -11.49
C ALA A 92 -15.34 14.56 -11.54
N ASN A 93 -16.21 15.45 -11.07
CA ASN A 93 -15.88 16.86 -10.82
C ASN A 93 -16.11 17.24 -9.35
N LYS A 94 -16.75 16.36 -8.58
CA LYS A 94 -17.03 16.46 -7.16
C LYS A 94 -16.86 15.10 -6.49
N ILE A 95 -16.27 15.08 -5.31
CA ILE A 95 -16.07 13.85 -4.53
C ILE A 95 -16.42 14.04 -3.05
N ALA A 96 -16.79 12.93 -2.38
CA ALA A 96 -16.66 12.76 -0.93
C ALA A 96 -15.41 11.95 -0.63
N PHE A 97 -14.72 12.27 0.45
CA PHE A 97 -13.54 11.54 0.87
C PHE A 97 -13.63 11.13 2.33
N PHE A 98 -13.48 9.84 2.57
CA PHE A 98 -13.43 9.21 3.89
C PHE A 98 -12.01 8.73 4.19
N HIS A 99 -11.49 9.00 5.39
CA HIS A 99 -10.17 8.52 5.79
C HIS A 99 -10.06 8.29 7.30
N THR A 100 -9.17 7.40 7.71
CA THR A 100 -8.82 7.24 9.12
C THR A 100 -7.88 8.35 9.59
N THR A 101 -7.86 8.62 10.91
CA THR A 101 -7.04 9.67 11.54
C THR A 101 -5.65 9.16 11.97
N ASP A 102 -5.18 8.05 11.41
CA ASP A 102 -3.81 7.57 11.54
C ASP A 102 -2.88 8.22 10.50
N SER A 103 -1.56 8.02 10.61
CA SER A 103 -0.60 8.63 9.69
C SER A 103 -0.80 8.22 8.23
N TRP A 104 -1.40 7.05 7.97
CA TRP A 104 -1.74 6.63 6.62
C TRP A 104 -2.95 7.41 6.07
N GLY A 105 -4.05 7.47 6.79
CA GLY A 105 -5.25 8.19 6.39
C GLY A 105 -5.05 9.70 6.28
N GLU A 106 -4.37 10.31 7.27
CA GLU A 106 -4.02 11.74 7.21
C GLU A 106 -3.06 12.07 6.05
N GLY A 107 -2.09 11.18 5.81
CA GLY A 107 -1.18 11.31 4.66
C GLY A 107 -1.94 11.26 3.34
N ALA A 108 -2.88 10.32 3.18
CA ALA A 108 -3.75 10.21 2.02
C ALA A 108 -4.62 11.47 1.83
N ALA A 109 -5.14 12.05 2.92
CA ALA A 109 -5.96 13.26 2.84
C ALA A 109 -5.19 14.45 2.25
N LEU A 110 -3.92 14.61 2.60
CA LEU A 110 -3.07 15.65 2.00
C LEU A 110 -2.86 15.41 0.50
N VAL A 111 -2.57 14.15 0.14
CA VAL A 111 -2.33 13.77 -1.27
C VAL A 111 -3.59 13.92 -2.12
N VAL A 112 -4.73 13.43 -1.63
CA VAL A 112 -6.02 13.54 -2.33
C VAL A 112 -6.37 15.01 -2.56
N LYS A 113 -6.15 15.89 -1.57
CA LYS A 113 -6.40 17.33 -1.68
C LYS A 113 -5.55 17.97 -2.78
N ASP A 114 -4.25 17.65 -2.83
CA ASP A 114 -3.35 18.23 -3.82
C ASP A 114 -3.60 17.66 -5.23
N ALA A 115 -3.87 16.37 -5.34
CA ALA A 115 -4.16 15.73 -6.62
C ALA A 115 -5.53 16.15 -7.17
N ALA A 116 -6.57 16.23 -6.34
CA ALA A 116 -7.89 16.69 -6.75
C ALA A 116 -7.85 18.12 -7.31
N LYS A 117 -7.05 19.01 -6.70
CA LYS A 117 -6.83 20.37 -7.22
C LYS A 117 -6.21 20.37 -8.61
N LYS A 118 -5.26 19.47 -8.89
CA LYS A 118 -4.60 19.35 -10.21
C LYS A 118 -5.56 18.82 -11.27
N GLU A 119 -6.46 17.90 -10.90
CA GLU A 119 -7.48 17.33 -11.78
C GLU A 119 -8.77 18.17 -11.87
N ASN A 120 -8.82 19.36 -11.23
CA ASN A 120 -10.00 20.21 -11.13
C ASN A 120 -11.22 19.50 -10.49
N ILE A 121 -10.97 18.57 -9.58
CA ILE A 121 -12.00 17.86 -8.81
C ILE A 121 -12.22 18.59 -7.48
N ASN A 122 -13.46 18.91 -7.16
CA ASN A 122 -13.84 19.55 -5.90
C ASN A 122 -14.11 18.51 -4.81
N ILE A 123 -13.37 18.55 -3.72
CA ILE A 123 -13.67 17.76 -2.52
C ILE A 123 -14.76 18.50 -1.74
N VAL A 124 -16.01 18.08 -1.91
CA VAL A 124 -17.18 18.73 -1.30
C VAL A 124 -17.26 18.41 0.19
N LYS A 125 -16.95 17.16 0.55
CA LYS A 125 -17.03 16.70 1.95
C LYS A 125 -15.84 15.78 2.26
N THR A 126 -15.24 16.00 3.41
CA THR A 126 -14.25 15.10 4.00
C THR A 126 -14.77 14.57 5.32
N PHE A 127 -14.73 13.27 5.50
CA PHE A 127 -15.11 12.57 6.72
C PHE A 127 -13.88 11.86 7.30
N SER A 128 -13.49 12.23 8.50
CA SER A 128 -12.41 11.57 9.22
C SER A 128 -12.94 10.79 10.42
N PHE A 129 -12.34 9.63 10.70
CA PHE A 129 -12.73 8.76 11.82
C PHE A 129 -11.53 8.00 12.38
N PRO A 130 -11.52 7.66 13.68
CA PRO A 130 -10.43 6.88 14.25
C PRO A 130 -10.41 5.44 13.70
N ARG A 131 -9.25 4.79 13.72
CA ARG A 131 -9.16 3.34 13.48
C ARG A 131 -10.07 2.60 14.47
N ASP A 132 -10.64 1.50 14.01
CA ASP A 132 -11.58 0.67 14.76
C ASP A 132 -12.83 1.42 15.24
N ALA A 133 -13.25 2.45 14.48
CA ALA A 133 -14.50 3.16 14.71
C ALA A 133 -15.69 2.18 14.77
N SER A 134 -16.66 2.45 15.63
CA SER A 134 -17.83 1.57 15.73
C SER A 134 -18.66 1.59 14.42
N GLN A 135 -19.47 0.56 14.20
CA GLN A 135 -20.36 0.51 13.03
C GLN A 135 -21.32 1.69 13.02
N GLU A 136 -21.86 2.07 14.21
CA GLU A 136 -22.80 3.19 14.35
C GLU A 136 -22.16 4.52 13.98
N HIS A 137 -20.86 4.70 14.31
CA HIS A 137 -20.14 5.90 13.93
C HIS A 137 -19.97 5.99 12.41
N ILE A 138 -19.52 4.90 11.77
CA ILE A 138 -19.39 4.83 10.31
C ILE A 138 -20.74 4.99 9.62
N ASP A 139 -21.79 4.35 10.15
CA ASP A 139 -23.17 4.50 9.66
C ASP A 139 -23.63 5.96 9.66
N SER A 140 -23.33 6.70 10.73
CA SER A 140 -23.67 8.12 10.85
C SER A 140 -22.99 8.95 9.77
N LEU A 141 -21.67 8.73 9.56
CA LEU A 141 -20.91 9.46 8.54
C LEU A 141 -21.41 9.15 7.13
N VAL A 142 -21.66 7.87 6.81
CA VAL A 142 -22.19 7.49 5.49
C VAL A 142 -23.62 8.02 5.28
N ASN A 143 -24.45 8.05 6.33
CA ASN A 143 -25.80 8.60 6.22
C ASN A 143 -25.79 10.08 5.84
N GLU A 144 -24.78 10.85 6.25
CA GLU A 144 -24.62 12.25 5.86
C GLU A 144 -24.41 12.44 4.35
N LEU A 145 -23.99 11.41 3.60
CA LEU A 145 -23.89 11.48 2.14
C LEU A 145 -25.25 11.68 1.47
N LYS A 146 -26.35 11.25 2.10
CA LYS A 146 -27.72 11.45 1.57
C LYS A 146 -28.08 12.91 1.40
N GLU A 147 -27.46 13.78 2.19
CA GLU A 147 -27.63 15.23 2.11
C GLU A 147 -26.86 15.83 0.92
N THR A 148 -26.11 15.00 0.20
CA THR A 148 -25.25 15.41 -0.91
C THR A 148 -25.67 14.74 -2.21
N ASP A 149 -25.36 15.37 -3.34
CA ASP A 149 -25.57 14.80 -4.68
C ASP A 149 -24.26 14.22 -5.24
N LEU A 150 -23.45 13.58 -4.35
CA LEU A 150 -22.14 13.07 -4.70
C LEU A 150 -22.23 11.63 -5.19
N LYS A 151 -21.66 11.35 -6.35
CA LYS A 151 -21.60 10.02 -6.97
C LYS A 151 -20.23 9.37 -6.86
N HIS A 152 -19.18 10.12 -6.60
CA HIS A 152 -17.80 9.63 -6.49
C HIS A 152 -17.35 9.71 -5.03
N ILE A 153 -17.08 8.55 -4.44
CA ILE A 153 -16.78 8.37 -3.01
C ILE A 153 -15.43 7.71 -2.87
N PHE A 154 -14.51 8.36 -2.18
CA PHE A 154 -13.17 7.87 -1.89
C PHE A 154 -13.05 7.40 -0.45
N LEU A 155 -12.30 6.32 -0.21
CA LEU A 155 -12.04 5.78 1.11
C LEU A 155 -10.58 5.37 1.25
N THR A 156 -9.92 5.85 2.29
CA THR A 156 -8.61 5.33 2.75
C THR A 156 -8.74 4.90 4.20
N SER A 157 -8.81 3.59 4.42
CA SER A 157 -8.94 2.99 5.74
C SER A 157 -8.43 1.54 5.77
N PRO A 158 -7.99 1.03 6.95
CA PRO A 158 -7.66 -0.38 7.14
C PRO A 158 -8.86 -1.30 6.88
N THR A 159 -8.58 -2.58 6.58
CA THR A 159 -9.60 -3.58 6.24
C THR A 159 -10.79 -3.63 7.21
N PRO A 160 -10.63 -3.65 8.56
CA PRO A 160 -11.78 -3.71 9.45
C PRO A 160 -12.74 -2.51 9.29
N ASP A 161 -12.20 -1.33 9.12
CA ASP A 161 -12.99 -0.10 8.94
C ASP A 161 -13.60 -0.04 7.54
N THR A 162 -12.86 -0.49 6.52
CA THR A 162 -13.36 -0.61 5.16
C THR A 162 -14.56 -1.57 5.08
N VAL A 163 -14.54 -2.69 5.82
CA VAL A 163 -15.68 -3.61 5.92
C VAL A 163 -16.89 -2.92 6.52
N ARG A 164 -16.71 -2.16 7.61
CA ARG A 164 -17.79 -1.38 8.23
C ARG A 164 -18.36 -0.34 7.29
N PHE A 165 -17.49 0.34 6.55
CA PHE A 165 -17.87 1.32 5.54
C PHE A 165 -18.74 0.69 4.44
N PHE A 166 -18.36 -0.47 3.87
CA PHE A 166 -19.17 -1.12 2.84
C PHE A 166 -20.51 -1.62 3.36
N LYS A 167 -20.58 -2.07 4.61
CA LYS A 167 -21.87 -2.37 5.26
C LYS A 167 -22.77 -1.14 5.32
N ALA A 168 -22.21 0.02 5.67
CA ALA A 168 -22.96 1.28 5.69
C ALA A 168 -23.34 1.71 4.27
N ILE A 169 -22.45 1.61 3.28
CA ILE A 169 -22.75 1.89 1.86
C ILE A 169 -23.96 1.08 1.40
N ASN A 170 -23.97 -0.23 1.67
CA ASN A 170 -25.10 -1.11 1.34
C ASN A 170 -26.38 -0.70 2.08
N LYS A 171 -26.29 -0.49 3.39
CA LYS A 171 -27.42 -0.11 4.25
C LYS A 171 -28.12 1.17 3.77
N TYR A 172 -27.37 2.13 3.27
CA TYR A 172 -27.89 3.43 2.86
C TYR A 172 -28.13 3.58 1.35
N GLY A 173 -27.90 2.52 0.56
CA GLY A 173 -28.23 2.46 -0.87
C GLY A 173 -27.21 3.14 -1.79
N PHE A 174 -25.95 3.28 -1.36
CA PHE A 174 -24.88 3.82 -2.19
C PHE A 174 -24.14 2.74 -3.01
N ASN A 175 -24.70 1.54 -3.09
CA ASN A 175 -24.22 0.41 -3.91
C ASN A 175 -24.90 0.32 -5.29
N ASP A 176 -25.72 1.30 -5.65
CA ASP A 176 -26.31 1.41 -6.99
C ASP A 176 -25.22 1.68 -8.04
N PRO A 177 -25.32 1.14 -9.27
CA PRO A 177 -24.36 1.37 -10.35
C PRO A 177 -24.05 2.82 -10.71
N GLU A 178 -24.86 3.77 -10.27
CA GLU A 178 -24.60 5.20 -10.45
C GLU A 178 -23.51 5.77 -9.54
N TYR A 179 -23.14 5.03 -8.47
CA TYR A 179 -22.09 5.44 -7.53
C TYR A 179 -20.76 4.77 -7.88
N TYR A 180 -19.70 5.53 -7.77
CA TYR A 180 -18.32 5.10 -7.99
C TYR A 180 -17.56 5.15 -6.68
N ILE A 181 -17.15 4.01 -6.17
CA ILE A 181 -16.41 3.91 -4.91
C ILE A 181 -14.96 3.56 -5.20
N TYR A 182 -14.06 4.35 -4.68
CA TYR A 182 -12.62 4.20 -4.80
C TYR A 182 -12.07 3.92 -3.41
N ALA A 183 -11.61 2.69 -3.19
CA ALA A 183 -11.15 2.25 -1.88
C ALA A 183 -9.66 1.89 -1.91
N SER A 184 -9.02 1.99 -0.76
CA SER A 184 -7.62 1.61 -0.59
C SER A 184 -7.38 0.12 -0.86
N GLU A 185 -6.11 -0.25 -1.08
CA GLU A 185 -5.69 -1.62 -1.41
C GLU A 185 -6.01 -2.69 -0.35
N MET A 186 -6.20 -2.29 0.90
CA MET A 186 -6.42 -3.22 2.04
C MET A 186 -7.67 -4.08 1.90
N ILE A 187 -8.61 -3.70 1.04
CA ILE A 187 -9.83 -4.48 0.80
C ILE A 187 -9.56 -5.84 0.15
N LEU A 188 -8.42 -5.98 -0.55
CA LEU A 188 -8.03 -7.23 -1.18
C LEU A 188 -7.49 -8.27 -0.19
N ASN A 189 -7.31 -7.89 1.09
CA ASN A 189 -6.79 -8.75 2.14
C ASN A 189 -7.91 -9.51 2.84
N ASN A 190 -8.04 -10.83 2.58
CA ASN A 190 -8.85 -11.80 3.36
C ASN A 190 -10.17 -11.26 3.93
N THR A 191 -10.78 -10.29 3.25
CA THR A 191 -12.04 -9.72 3.70
C THR A 191 -13.14 -10.77 3.53
N PRO A 192 -13.94 -11.05 4.55
CA PRO A 192 -15.06 -11.97 4.44
C PRO A 192 -15.99 -11.56 3.29
N LEU A 193 -16.29 -12.49 2.39
CA LEU A 193 -17.05 -12.21 1.16
C LEU A 193 -18.45 -11.64 1.43
N ASP A 194 -19.09 -12.10 2.49
CA ASP A 194 -20.39 -11.61 2.95
C ASP A 194 -20.35 -10.15 3.42
N ALA A 195 -19.22 -9.69 3.90
CA ALA A 195 -19.05 -8.29 4.29
C ALA A 195 -18.95 -7.33 3.08
N LEU A 196 -18.70 -7.88 1.89
CA LEU A 196 -18.60 -7.13 0.63
C LEU A 196 -19.85 -7.24 -0.23
N GLU A 197 -20.94 -7.86 0.28
CA GLU A 197 -22.24 -7.79 -0.38
C GLU A 197 -22.65 -6.32 -0.52
N GLY A 198 -22.81 -5.86 -1.75
CA GLY A 198 -23.08 -4.44 -2.05
C GLY A 198 -21.86 -3.59 -2.39
N ALA A 199 -20.65 -4.12 -2.26
CA ALA A 199 -19.44 -3.44 -2.71
C ALA A 199 -19.11 -3.69 -4.20
N ILE A 200 -20.06 -4.28 -4.97
CA ILE A 200 -19.86 -4.59 -6.38
C ILE A 200 -19.61 -3.28 -7.15
N GLY A 201 -18.53 -3.27 -7.92
CA GLY A 201 -18.17 -2.13 -8.76
C GLY A 201 -17.15 -1.16 -8.17
N TYR A 202 -16.70 -1.35 -6.90
CA TYR A 202 -15.65 -0.49 -6.35
C TYR A 202 -14.29 -0.72 -7.03
N PHE A 203 -13.47 0.31 -6.99
CA PHE A 203 -12.12 0.32 -7.55
C PHE A 203 -11.09 0.34 -6.44
N SER A 204 -10.04 -0.47 -6.59
CA SER A 204 -8.94 -0.54 -5.63
C SER A 204 -7.59 -0.62 -6.35
N PRO A 205 -6.59 0.16 -5.93
CA PRO A 205 -5.24 0.03 -6.45
C PRO A 205 -4.58 -1.19 -5.82
N VAL A 206 -3.70 -1.81 -6.57
CA VAL A 206 -2.86 -2.91 -6.09
C VAL A 206 -1.46 -2.77 -6.69
N ALA A 207 -0.46 -3.14 -5.91
CA ALA A 207 0.91 -3.22 -6.41
C ALA A 207 0.98 -4.21 -7.59
N GLY A 208 1.45 -3.74 -8.72
CA GLY A 208 1.66 -4.57 -9.90
C GLY A 208 2.94 -5.39 -9.76
N ILE A 209 2.85 -6.67 -10.08
CA ILE A 209 4.01 -7.55 -10.19
C ILE A 209 4.28 -7.76 -11.68
N SER A 210 5.55 -7.61 -12.07
CA SER A 210 5.97 -7.83 -13.46
C SER A 210 6.47 -9.26 -13.65
N ASP A 211 6.12 -9.86 -14.78
CA ASP A 211 6.59 -11.21 -15.11
C ASP A 211 8.12 -11.26 -15.16
N SER A 212 8.70 -12.27 -14.53
CA SER A 212 10.13 -12.51 -14.53
C SER A 212 10.45 -13.96 -14.15
N LYS A 213 11.62 -14.45 -14.58
CA LYS A 213 12.10 -15.77 -14.14
C LYS A 213 12.26 -15.89 -12.62
N LYS A 214 12.48 -14.78 -11.93
CA LYS A 214 12.56 -14.78 -10.46
C LYS A 214 11.17 -14.91 -9.84
N LEU A 215 10.16 -14.36 -10.47
CA LEU A 215 8.77 -14.56 -10.07
C LEU A 215 8.35 -16.01 -10.26
N ASP A 216 8.68 -16.63 -11.41
CA ASP A 216 8.37 -18.05 -11.66
C ASP A 216 8.98 -18.94 -10.57
N TYR A 217 10.27 -18.74 -10.28
CA TYR A 217 10.96 -19.47 -9.20
C TYR A 217 10.33 -19.20 -7.82
N TYR A 218 9.94 -17.96 -7.54
CA TYR A 218 9.26 -17.62 -6.29
C TYR A 218 7.92 -18.34 -6.17
N ILE A 219 7.11 -18.35 -7.22
CA ILE A 219 5.80 -19.02 -7.25
C ILE A 219 5.95 -20.51 -6.98
N GLU A 220 6.84 -21.20 -7.70
CA GLU A 220 7.11 -22.63 -7.49
C GLU A 220 7.47 -22.91 -6.03
N THR A 221 8.41 -22.12 -5.47
CA THR A 221 8.85 -22.28 -4.07
C THR A 221 7.72 -21.94 -3.07
N TYR A 222 6.94 -20.89 -3.32
CA TYR A 222 5.82 -20.49 -2.48
C TYR A 222 4.76 -21.60 -2.41
N GLU A 223 4.35 -22.13 -3.56
CA GLU A 223 3.36 -23.20 -3.64
C GLU A 223 3.84 -24.50 -3.00
N GLU A 224 5.12 -24.85 -3.20
CA GLU A 224 5.75 -26.01 -2.56
C GLU A 224 5.78 -25.87 -1.02
N LEU A 225 6.20 -24.72 -0.50
CA LEU A 225 6.38 -24.53 0.95
C LEU A 225 5.06 -24.29 1.70
N THR A 226 4.08 -23.65 1.07
CA THR A 226 2.84 -23.25 1.74
C THR A 226 1.64 -24.13 1.43
N GLY A 227 1.67 -24.87 0.32
CA GLY A 227 0.52 -25.59 -0.23
C GLY A 227 -0.58 -24.67 -0.77
N LEU A 228 -0.32 -23.35 -0.88
CA LEU A 228 -1.25 -22.35 -1.38
C LEU A 228 -0.91 -22.01 -2.83
N THR A 229 -1.94 -21.80 -3.66
CA THR A 229 -1.75 -21.34 -5.03
C THR A 229 -1.48 -19.84 -5.07
N ALA A 230 -0.60 -19.41 -5.97
CA ALA A 230 -0.29 -18.00 -6.20
C ALA A 230 -1.54 -17.25 -6.67
N ASP A 231 -1.97 -16.24 -5.91
CA ASP A 231 -3.13 -15.42 -6.22
C ASP A 231 -2.72 -13.93 -6.31
N PHE A 232 -2.58 -13.43 -7.52
CA PHE A 232 -2.23 -12.03 -7.81
C PHE A 232 -3.33 -11.03 -7.47
N ASN A 233 -4.52 -11.47 -7.07
CA ASN A 233 -5.58 -10.63 -6.53
C ASN A 233 -5.53 -10.58 -4.99
N SER A 234 -4.68 -11.38 -4.36
CA SER A 234 -4.47 -11.40 -2.92
C SER A 234 -3.34 -10.45 -2.53
N ALA A 235 -3.64 -9.45 -1.71
CA ALA A 235 -2.61 -8.59 -1.15
C ALA A 235 -1.59 -9.38 -0.31
N ASN A 236 -2.02 -10.45 0.38
CA ASN A 236 -1.11 -11.32 1.13
C ASN A 236 -0.07 -11.97 0.22
N PHE A 237 -0.48 -12.46 -0.96
CA PHE A 237 0.47 -12.99 -1.94
C PHE A 237 1.40 -11.91 -2.46
N ILE A 238 0.88 -10.74 -2.83
CA ILE A 238 1.67 -9.60 -3.30
C ILE A 238 2.69 -9.17 -2.24
N TYR A 239 2.27 -9.04 -0.98
CA TYR A 239 3.14 -8.68 0.12
C TYR A 239 4.20 -9.75 0.41
N SER A 240 3.88 -11.04 0.21
CA SER A 240 4.88 -12.10 0.35
C SER A 240 5.97 -12.00 -0.72
N VAL A 241 5.63 -11.65 -1.97
CA VAL A 241 6.60 -11.37 -3.04
C VAL A 241 7.48 -10.17 -2.69
N LEU A 242 6.88 -9.08 -2.17
CA LEU A 242 7.63 -7.90 -1.74
C LEU A 242 8.54 -8.20 -0.54
N SER A 243 8.08 -9.02 0.41
CA SER A 243 8.87 -9.48 1.54
C SER A 243 10.08 -10.31 1.10
N TYR A 244 9.93 -11.16 0.10
CA TYR A 244 11.04 -11.88 -0.51
C TYR A 244 12.05 -10.91 -1.12
N ASP A 245 11.57 -9.94 -1.91
CA ASP A 245 12.44 -8.98 -2.57
C ASP A 245 13.24 -8.09 -1.61
N GLN A 246 12.69 -7.72 -0.45
CA GLN A 246 13.46 -6.95 0.54
C GLN A 246 14.62 -7.76 1.15
N VAL A 247 14.45 -9.09 1.31
CA VAL A 247 15.54 -9.98 1.76
C VAL A 247 16.64 -10.06 0.70
N ILE A 248 16.24 -10.22 -0.57
CA ILE A 248 17.19 -10.23 -1.70
C ILE A 248 17.92 -8.89 -1.80
N LEU A 249 17.21 -7.76 -1.64
CA LEU A 249 17.78 -6.42 -1.67
C LEU A 249 18.91 -6.25 -0.63
N VAL A 250 18.68 -6.67 0.61
CA VAL A 250 19.72 -6.63 1.66
C VAL A 250 20.89 -7.54 1.32
N SER A 251 20.62 -8.75 0.81
CA SER A 251 21.65 -9.70 0.38
C SER A 251 22.53 -9.11 -0.73
N GLU A 252 21.94 -8.50 -1.77
CA GLU A 252 22.65 -7.87 -2.87
C GLU A 252 23.47 -6.66 -2.40
N ALA A 253 22.96 -5.87 -1.47
CA ALA A 253 23.71 -4.76 -0.87
C ALA A 253 24.93 -5.24 -0.09
N ILE A 254 24.82 -6.32 0.69
CA ILE A 254 25.95 -6.92 1.41
C ILE A 254 26.99 -7.48 0.42
N LYS A 255 26.55 -8.19 -0.64
CA LYS A 255 27.45 -8.69 -1.70
C LYS A 255 28.19 -7.54 -2.39
N SER A 256 27.48 -6.45 -2.72
CA SER A 256 28.06 -5.26 -3.33
C SER A 256 29.08 -4.59 -2.42
N THR A 257 28.81 -4.49 -1.12
CA THR A 257 29.74 -3.97 -0.10
C THR A 257 31.05 -4.78 -0.12
N LYS A 258 30.94 -6.11 -0.06
CA LYS A 258 32.12 -7.02 -0.10
C LYS A 258 32.87 -6.91 -1.42
N LYS A 259 32.17 -6.86 -2.56
CA LYS A 259 32.79 -6.73 -3.88
C LYS A 259 33.63 -5.45 -4.04
N LYS A 260 33.21 -4.39 -3.34
CA LYS A 260 33.91 -3.10 -3.31
C LYS A 260 35.06 -3.06 -2.26
N ASN A 261 35.33 -4.18 -1.58
CA ASN A 261 36.31 -4.27 -0.49
C ASN A 261 36.00 -3.30 0.67
N LEU A 262 34.73 -2.96 0.90
CA LEU A 262 34.30 -2.16 2.03
C LEU A 262 33.99 -3.06 3.23
N GLU A 263 34.20 -2.53 4.43
CA GLU A 263 33.76 -3.20 5.65
C GLU A 263 32.23 -3.36 5.64
N VAL A 264 31.72 -4.52 6.10
CA VAL A 264 30.28 -4.79 6.16
C VAL A 264 29.70 -4.14 7.42
N THR A 265 29.43 -2.85 7.32
CA THR A 265 28.75 -2.03 8.34
C THR A 265 27.36 -1.63 7.84
N SER A 266 26.47 -1.25 8.76
CA SER A 266 25.13 -0.75 8.42
C SER A 266 25.16 0.46 7.47
N GLU A 267 26.13 1.36 7.65
CA GLU A 267 26.31 2.54 6.78
C GLU A 267 26.72 2.16 5.36
N ASN A 268 27.71 1.26 5.23
CA ASN A 268 28.16 0.79 3.92
C ASN A 268 27.06 -0.02 3.23
N VAL A 269 26.34 -0.85 3.97
CA VAL A 269 25.15 -1.57 3.44
C VAL A 269 24.08 -0.59 2.98
N MET A 270 23.75 0.45 3.79
CA MET A 270 22.77 1.49 3.38
C MET A 270 23.18 2.20 2.10
N SER A 271 24.47 2.49 1.94
CA SER A 271 24.98 3.11 0.74
C SER A 271 24.77 2.22 -0.50
N GLN A 272 24.93 0.90 -0.37
CA GLN A 272 24.70 -0.04 -1.47
C GLN A 272 23.19 -0.30 -1.70
N LEU A 273 22.37 -0.30 -0.66
CA LEU A 273 20.92 -0.38 -0.78
C LEU A 273 20.36 0.74 -1.67
N ARG A 274 20.84 1.97 -1.47
CA ARG A 274 20.41 3.13 -2.29
C ARG A 274 20.88 3.09 -3.75
N LEU A 275 21.94 2.34 -4.03
CA LEU A 275 22.48 2.15 -5.38
C LEU A 275 21.97 0.85 -6.02
N ALA A 276 21.07 0.13 -5.36
CA ALA A 276 20.53 -1.11 -5.88
C ALA A 276 19.81 -0.87 -7.21
N ASN A 277 20.11 -1.73 -8.16
CA ASN A 277 19.40 -1.84 -9.43
C ASN A 277 19.49 -3.31 -9.90
N PHE A 278 18.41 -4.07 -9.71
CA PHE A 278 18.34 -5.46 -10.10
C PHE A 278 16.90 -5.92 -10.32
N GLN A 279 16.76 -7.04 -11.03
CA GLN A 279 15.47 -7.68 -11.21
C GLN A 279 15.11 -8.52 -9.98
N GLY A 280 14.07 -8.13 -9.26
CA GLY A 280 13.44 -8.89 -8.18
C GLY A 280 12.34 -9.82 -8.67
N ALA A 281 11.66 -10.51 -7.77
CA ALA A 281 10.46 -11.29 -8.07
C ALA A 281 9.26 -10.38 -8.39
N SER A 282 9.16 -9.22 -7.75
CA SER A 282 8.11 -8.22 -8.03
C SER A 282 8.42 -7.29 -9.22
N GLY A 283 9.54 -7.49 -9.92
CA GLY A 283 10.01 -6.63 -11.00
C GLY A 283 11.32 -5.92 -10.67
N GLU A 284 11.63 -4.85 -11.40
CA GLU A 284 12.86 -4.07 -11.17
C GLU A 284 12.85 -3.39 -9.80
N ILE A 285 13.93 -3.53 -9.07
CA ILE A 285 14.19 -2.87 -7.78
C ILE A 285 15.29 -1.84 -7.95
N SER A 286 14.89 -0.60 -7.96
CA SER A 286 15.77 0.58 -7.94
C SER A 286 15.09 1.70 -7.13
N PHE A 287 15.85 2.71 -6.73
CA PHE A 287 15.35 3.78 -5.86
C PHE A 287 15.48 5.15 -6.49
N GLU A 288 14.53 6.01 -6.23
CA GLU A 288 14.56 7.41 -6.66
C GLU A 288 15.70 8.15 -5.96
N ASN A 289 16.45 8.94 -6.73
CA ASN A 289 17.46 9.79 -6.13
C ASN A 289 16.81 10.88 -5.28
N GLY A 290 17.17 10.92 -4.00
CA GLY A 290 16.63 11.90 -3.06
C GLY A 290 15.37 11.46 -2.29
N SER A 291 14.80 10.29 -2.60
CA SER A 291 13.65 9.68 -1.91
C SER A 291 14.02 8.38 -1.18
N ASN A 292 13.06 7.87 -0.43
CA ASN A 292 13.10 6.53 0.19
C ASN A 292 12.32 5.49 -0.62
N ASP A 293 11.80 5.88 -1.78
CA ASP A 293 10.83 5.12 -2.53
C ASP A 293 11.46 4.31 -3.65
N ARG A 294 10.90 3.13 -3.87
CA ARG A 294 11.18 2.35 -5.08
C ARG A 294 10.71 3.11 -6.32
N LEU A 295 11.57 3.13 -7.31
CA LEU A 295 11.28 3.72 -8.62
C LEU A 295 10.42 2.74 -9.44
N ASN A 296 9.45 3.28 -10.19
CA ASN A 296 8.72 2.59 -11.26
C ASN A 296 8.04 1.24 -10.90
N MET A 297 7.62 1.05 -9.64
CA MET A 297 6.78 -0.09 -9.34
C MET A 297 5.43 0.07 -10.04
N PRO A 298 4.97 -0.89 -10.88
CA PRO A 298 3.68 -0.81 -11.52
C PRO A 298 2.54 -0.78 -10.49
N VAL A 299 1.43 -0.13 -10.86
CA VAL A 299 0.18 -0.17 -10.10
C VAL A 299 -0.91 -0.63 -11.05
N LYS A 300 -1.76 -1.53 -10.61
CA LYS A 300 -3.01 -1.91 -11.29
C LYS A 300 -4.18 -1.35 -10.50
N ILE A 301 -5.22 -0.89 -11.19
CA ILE A 301 -6.50 -0.61 -10.55
C ILE A 301 -7.45 -1.73 -10.93
N MET A 302 -7.95 -2.38 -9.90
CA MET A 302 -8.87 -3.51 -10.00
C MET A 302 -10.30 -3.04 -9.75
N LYS A 303 -11.26 -3.60 -10.50
CA LYS A 303 -12.69 -3.44 -10.23
C LYS A 303 -13.24 -4.73 -9.65
N PHE A 304 -13.94 -4.64 -8.53
CA PHE A 304 -14.60 -5.77 -7.90
C PHE A 304 -15.90 -6.10 -8.63
N LEU A 305 -16.08 -7.36 -9.00
CA LEU A 305 -17.25 -7.88 -9.73
C LEU A 305 -18.20 -8.70 -8.85
N GLY A 306 -17.92 -8.83 -7.57
CA GLY A 306 -18.66 -9.73 -6.69
C GLY A 306 -18.03 -11.10 -6.58
N LYS A 307 -18.84 -12.12 -6.33
CA LYS A 307 -18.43 -13.54 -6.24
C LYS A 307 -18.51 -14.21 -7.62
N ASN A 308 -17.53 -15.02 -7.94
CA ASN A 308 -17.60 -15.92 -9.09
C ASN A 308 -18.45 -17.17 -8.79
N ASP A 309 -18.64 -18.08 -9.77
CA ASP A 309 -19.42 -19.31 -9.61
C ASP A 309 -18.88 -20.26 -8.54
N LYS A 310 -17.62 -20.09 -8.10
CA LYS A 310 -16.98 -20.83 -7.03
C LYS A 310 -17.10 -20.14 -5.66
N GLY A 311 -17.82 -19.03 -5.58
CA GLY A 311 -17.97 -18.23 -4.36
C GLY A 311 -16.73 -17.44 -3.96
N GLN A 312 -15.73 -17.29 -4.85
CA GLN A 312 -14.51 -16.52 -4.60
C GLN A 312 -14.67 -15.09 -5.11
N MET A 313 -13.97 -14.14 -4.50
CA MET A 313 -13.94 -12.76 -4.97
C MET A 313 -13.40 -12.69 -6.41
N SER A 314 -14.10 -11.93 -7.22
CA SER A 314 -13.75 -11.73 -8.63
C SER A 314 -13.38 -10.27 -8.87
N PHE A 315 -12.19 -10.06 -9.44
CA PHE A 315 -11.68 -8.74 -9.81
C PHE A 315 -11.22 -8.74 -11.27
N ILE A 316 -11.39 -7.62 -11.93
CA ILE A 316 -10.80 -7.40 -13.26
C ILE A 316 -9.89 -6.16 -13.23
N PRO A 317 -8.76 -6.18 -13.95
CA PRO A 317 -7.94 -4.99 -14.11
C PRO A 317 -8.64 -3.99 -15.04
N ILE A 318 -8.84 -2.76 -14.55
CA ILE A 318 -9.44 -1.65 -15.31
C ILE A 318 -8.37 -0.72 -15.87
N ALA A 319 -7.31 -0.52 -15.11
CA ALA A 319 -6.21 0.33 -15.50
C ALA A 319 -4.88 -0.18 -14.94
N SER A 320 -3.79 0.19 -15.59
CA SER A 320 -2.45 -0.06 -15.09
C SER A 320 -1.54 1.14 -15.38
N THR A 321 -0.51 1.30 -14.58
CA THR A 321 0.51 2.29 -14.87
C THR A 321 1.53 1.74 -15.88
N ASP A 322 1.99 2.60 -16.77
CA ASP A 322 3.16 2.33 -17.59
C ASP A 322 4.41 2.38 -16.69
N ALA A 323 5.25 1.34 -16.76
CA ALA A 323 6.43 1.20 -15.88
C ALA A 323 7.51 2.25 -16.14
N VAL A 324 7.54 2.87 -17.33
CA VAL A 324 8.55 3.86 -17.72
C VAL A 324 8.07 5.28 -17.44
N THR A 325 6.85 5.59 -17.86
CA THR A 325 6.30 6.94 -17.79
C THR A 325 5.53 7.21 -16.49
N GLY A 326 5.06 6.15 -15.80
CA GLY A 326 4.21 6.25 -14.63
C GLY A 326 2.80 6.78 -14.92
N TYR A 327 2.39 6.93 -16.20
CA TYR A 327 1.04 7.36 -16.56
C TYR A 327 0.05 6.20 -16.45
N LEU A 328 -1.16 6.51 -15.97
CA LEU A 328 -2.26 5.57 -15.91
C LEU A 328 -2.81 5.30 -17.33
N LYS A 329 -2.84 4.04 -17.71
CA LYS A 329 -3.45 3.55 -18.96
C LYS A 329 -4.71 2.78 -18.62
N ILE A 330 -5.86 3.22 -19.11
CA ILE A 330 -7.12 2.50 -18.97
C ILE A 330 -7.11 1.31 -19.94
N ILE A 331 -7.37 0.12 -19.40
CA ILE A 331 -7.38 -1.16 -20.14
C ILE A 331 -8.79 -1.46 -20.65
N THR A 332 -9.79 -1.22 -19.79
CA THR A 332 -11.20 -1.51 -20.09
C THR A 332 -12.06 -0.37 -19.52
N LYS A 333 -13.08 0.04 -20.25
CA LYS A 333 -14.09 1.01 -19.78
C LYS A 333 -15.29 0.31 -19.18
#